data_d051f617aee1cbd3f1cf5de74ac54e19
#
_entry.id   d051f617aee1cbd3f1cf5de74ac54e19
#
_cell.length_a   1.000
_cell.length_b   1.000
_cell.length_c   1.000
_cell.angle_alpha   90.00
_cell.angle_beta   90.00
_cell.angle_gamma   90.00
#
_symmetry.space_group_name_H-M   'P 1'
#
loop_
_entity.id
_entity.type
_entity.pdbx_description
1 polymer ?
#
loop_
_entity_poly.entity_id
_entity_poly.type
_entity_poly.pdbx_seq_one_letter_code
_entity_poly.pdbx_strand_id
1 'polypeptide(L)'
;KAVAYQELYEQANGEVVYNPELEAMRMAVEGKMKVLLECNSKEDILAAIQWVGDKNINAVLTGVKEGYMVADSIAKAGIPVVTGPILAVPSRSSESYDIAYKNAGIMQKAGVVVAIRTDENENVRNLLYNAGFAAAYGMGIEEAVKAITIVPAKIFGVDELYGSIEAGKVANLFICDGDPFETKTTIEQVFINGWKIPMESRHTLLYDEFLERNPGLQNKK
;
A
#
# COMPACT_ATOMS: atom_id res chain seq x y z
N LYS A 1 -6.80 27.59 -2.78
CA LYS A 1 -5.77 28.68 -2.70
C LYS A 1 -4.60 28.40 -3.64
N ALA A 2 -3.94 27.21 -3.56
CA ALA A 2 -2.79 26.89 -4.41
C ALA A 2 -3.12 26.95 -5.92
N VAL A 3 -4.23 26.37 -6.35
CA VAL A 3 -4.71 26.45 -7.75
C VAL A 3 -4.89 27.91 -8.18
N ALA A 4 -5.61 28.72 -7.41
CA ALA A 4 -5.83 30.12 -7.71
C ALA A 4 -4.51 30.94 -7.72
N TYR A 5 -3.57 30.60 -6.86
CA TYR A 5 -2.25 31.22 -6.85
C TYR A 5 -1.47 30.93 -8.15
N GLN A 6 -1.47 29.68 -8.61
CA GLN A 6 -0.78 29.29 -9.85
C GLN A 6 -1.41 29.96 -11.07
N GLU A 7 -2.74 30.00 -11.15
CA GLU A 7 -3.46 30.71 -12.23
C GLU A 7 -3.08 32.19 -12.27
N LEU A 8 -3.03 32.88 -11.11
CA LEU A 8 -2.63 34.27 -11.02
C LEU A 8 -1.15 34.47 -11.38
N TYR A 9 -0.28 33.58 -10.92
CA TYR A 9 1.16 33.63 -11.19
C TYR A 9 1.46 33.50 -12.69
N GLU A 10 0.79 32.58 -13.38
CA GLU A 10 0.89 32.39 -14.82
C GLU A 10 0.36 33.59 -15.61
N GLN A 11 -0.80 34.13 -15.24
CA GLN A 11 -1.43 35.28 -15.89
C GLN A 11 -0.60 36.55 -15.73
N ALA A 12 0.05 36.73 -14.59
CA ALA A 12 0.85 37.92 -14.27
C ALA A 12 2.35 37.79 -14.64
N ASN A 13 2.73 36.76 -15.39
CA ASN A 13 4.12 36.48 -15.77
C ASN A 13 5.13 36.57 -14.61
N GLY A 14 4.72 36.12 -13.41
CA GLY A 14 5.55 36.13 -12.22
C GLY A 14 5.53 37.42 -11.40
N GLU A 15 4.71 38.43 -11.75
CA GLU A 15 4.58 39.69 -10.99
C GLU A 15 3.69 39.59 -9.74
N VAL A 16 3.27 38.37 -9.35
CA VAL A 16 2.50 38.12 -8.12
C VAL A 16 3.45 38.01 -6.94
N VAL A 17 3.01 38.49 -5.76
CA VAL A 17 3.79 38.36 -4.52
C VAL A 17 4.09 36.89 -4.27
N TYR A 18 5.38 36.56 -4.19
CA TYR A 18 5.84 35.19 -3.98
C TYR A 18 5.36 34.65 -2.64
N ASN A 19 4.67 33.51 -2.69
CA ASN A 19 4.20 32.80 -1.51
C ASN A 19 4.83 31.40 -1.47
N PRO A 20 5.82 31.15 -0.61
CA PRO A 20 6.58 29.89 -0.60
C PRO A 20 5.71 28.67 -0.25
N GLU A 21 4.66 28.84 0.57
CA GLU A 21 3.75 27.74 0.93
C GLU A 21 2.90 27.30 -0.26
N LEU A 22 2.36 28.27 -1.02
CA LEU A 22 1.55 27.98 -2.20
C LEU A 22 2.43 27.50 -3.37
N GLU A 23 3.64 28.04 -3.48
CA GLU A 23 4.63 27.61 -4.47
C GLU A 23 5.07 26.16 -4.26
N ALA A 24 5.24 25.71 -3.02
CA ALA A 24 5.56 24.34 -2.70
C ALA A 24 4.47 23.34 -3.19
N MET A 25 3.23 23.80 -3.39
CA MET A 25 2.13 23.00 -3.91
C MET A 25 2.07 22.93 -5.44
N ARG A 26 2.95 23.62 -6.15
CA ARG A 26 2.91 23.72 -7.62
C ARG A 26 2.88 22.35 -8.29
N MET A 27 3.80 21.47 -7.93
CA MET A 27 3.86 20.13 -8.54
C MET A 27 2.58 19.32 -8.38
N ALA A 28 1.88 19.51 -7.24
CA ALA A 28 0.60 18.84 -6.99
C ALA A 28 -0.51 19.44 -7.88
N VAL A 29 -0.55 20.79 -8.01
CA VAL A 29 -1.54 21.48 -8.85
C VAL A 29 -1.33 21.19 -10.34
N GLU A 30 -0.09 21.09 -10.78
CA GLU A 30 0.27 20.72 -12.17
C GLU A 30 0.09 19.22 -12.47
N GLY A 31 -0.35 18.41 -11.48
CA GLY A 31 -0.52 16.96 -11.63
C GLY A 31 0.78 16.16 -11.72
N LYS A 32 1.95 16.82 -11.52
CA LYS A 32 3.27 16.18 -11.56
C LYS A 32 3.59 15.39 -10.29
N MET A 33 2.90 15.68 -9.20
CA MET A 33 3.01 14.98 -7.93
C MET A 33 1.66 14.34 -7.57
N LYS A 34 1.69 13.10 -7.08
CA LYS A 34 0.48 12.44 -6.58
C LYS A 34 0.12 12.99 -5.20
N VAL A 35 -1.16 13.21 -4.97
CA VAL A 35 -1.73 13.62 -3.69
C VAL A 35 -2.42 12.42 -3.05
N LEU A 36 -1.98 12.00 -1.87
CA LEU A 36 -2.62 10.94 -1.11
C LEU A 36 -3.74 11.55 -0.26
N LEU A 37 -4.96 11.06 -0.45
CA LEU A 37 -6.15 11.52 0.24
C LEU A 37 -6.64 10.41 1.18
N GLU A 38 -6.45 10.60 2.48
CA GLU A 38 -6.99 9.68 3.49
C GLU A 38 -8.49 9.91 3.62
N CYS A 39 -9.31 8.91 3.26
CA CYS A 39 -10.76 8.95 3.33
C CYS A 39 -11.30 7.55 3.66
N ASN A 40 -12.02 7.42 4.75
CA ASN A 40 -12.45 6.12 5.27
C ASN A 40 -13.95 5.88 5.14
N SER A 41 -14.78 6.90 5.34
CA SER A 41 -16.23 6.77 5.22
C SER A 41 -16.69 6.86 3.76
N LYS A 42 -17.85 6.29 3.48
CA LYS A 42 -18.51 6.40 2.17
C LYS A 42 -18.65 7.85 1.73
N GLU A 43 -19.06 8.72 2.65
CA GLU A 43 -19.29 10.13 2.42
C GLU A 43 -17.98 10.85 2.04
N ASP A 44 -16.89 10.60 2.79
CA ASP A 44 -15.57 11.19 2.52
C ASP A 44 -14.99 10.69 1.19
N ILE A 45 -15.17 9.41 0.87
CA ILE A 45 -14.71 8.83 -0.40
C ILE A 45 -15.41 9.53 -1.58
N LEU A 46 -16.73 9.68 -1.53
CA LEU A 46 -17.49 10.36 -2.59
C LEU A 46 -17.11 11.85 -2.70
N ALA A 47 -16.92 12.52 -1.58
CA ALA A 47 -16.45 13.92 -1.56
C ALA A 47 -15.03 14.05 -2.14
N ALA A 48 -14.13 13.11 -1.82
CA ALA A 48 -12.79 13.08 -2.37
C ALA A 48 -12.81 12.88 -3.89
N ILE A 49 -13.61 11.93 -4.40
CA ILE A 49 -13.79 11.68 -5.83
C ILE A 49 -14.26 12.96 -6.55
N GLN A 50 -15.27 13.61 -6.02
CA GLN A 50 -15.78 14.86 -6.58
C GLN A 50 -14.71 15.95 -6.59
N TRP A 51 -14.03 16.16 -5.45
CA TRP A 51 -12.98 17.16 -5.34
C TRP A 51 -11.80 16.92 -6.29
N VAL A 52 -11.38 15.67 -6.45
CA VAL A 52 -10.33 15.27 -7.40
C VAL A 52 -10.73 15.60 -8.83
N GLY A 53 -11.98 15.28 -9.21
CA GLY A 53 -12.53 15.60 -10.53
C GLY A 53 -12.61 17.11 -10.79
N ASP A 54 -13.15 17.87 -9.85
CA ASP A 54 -13.32 19.32 -9.95
C ASP A 54 -11.97 20.07 -10.07
N LYS A 55 -10.90 19.51 -9.46
CA LYS A 55 -9.57 20.15 -9.42
C LYS A 55 -8.56 19.53 -10.37
N ASN A 56 -8.92 18.45 -11.05
CA ASN A 56 -8.03 17.70 -11.93
C ASN A 56 -6.70 17.30 -11.26
N ILE A 57 -6.78 16.83 -10.02
CA ILE A 57 -5.63 16.45 -9.20
C ILE A 57 -5.23 15.00 -9.48
N ASN A 58 -3.94 14.75 -9.63
CA ASN A 58 -3.42 13.38 -9.67
C ASN A 58 -3.42 12.80 -8.26
N ALA A 59 -4.45 12.01 -7.93
CA ALA A 59 -4.71 11.56 -6.58
C ALA A 59 -4.64 10.02 -6.44
N VAL A 60 -4.40 9.60 -5.21
CA VAL A 60 -4.55 8.22 -4.73
C VAL A 60 -5.40 8.28 -3.46
N LEU A 61 -6.48 7.51 -3.39
CA LEU A 61 -7.25 7.39 -2.15
C LEU A 61 -6.56 6.42 -1.20
N THR A 62 -6.46 6.78 0.06
CA THR A 62 -5.85 5.94 1.09
C THR A 62 -6.83 5.64 2.22
N GLY A 63 -6.64 4.51 2.92
CA GLY A 63 -7.58 4.01 3.92
C GLY A 63 -8.76 3.30 3.30
N VAL A 64 -9.76 4.04 2.86
CA VAL A 64 -10.91 3.57 2.07
C VAL A 64 -11.63 2.38 2.72
N LYS A 65 -11.90 2.45 4.04
CA LYS A 65 -12.48 1.35 4.81
C LYS A 65 -13.88 0.96 4.34
N GLU A 66 -14.69 1.93 3.90
CA GLU A 66 -16.03 1.72 3.36
C GLU A 66 -16.06 1.72 1.82
N GLY A 67 -14.92 1.45 1.17
CA GLY A 67 -14.78 1.39 -0.29
C GLY A 67 -15.72 0.38 -0.95
N TYR A 68 -16.03 -0.73 -0.26
CA TYR A 68 -16.96 -1.74 -0.72
C TYR A 68 -18.38 -1.20 -1.01
N MET A 69 -18.78 -0.11 -0.34
CA MET A 69 -20.10 0.51 -0.57
C MET A 69 -20.15 1.35 -1.86
N VAL A 70 -19.02 1.83 -2.33
CA VAL A 70 -18.89 2.79 -3.45
C VAL A 70 -17.87 2.36 -4.49
N ALA A 71 -17.59 1.07 -4.56
CA ALA A 71 -16.57 0.50 -5.43
C ALA A 71 -16.75 0.91 -6.92
N ASP A 72 -17.98 0.89 -7.42
CA ASP A 72 -18.31 1.31 -8.80
C ASP A 72 -18.01 2.79 -9.05
N SER A 73 -18.23 3.66 -8.04
CA SER A 73 -17.93 5.08 -8.13
C SER A 73 -16.43 5.34 -8.19
N ILE A 74 -15.66 4.61 -7.39
CA ILE A 74 -14.19 4.68 -7.40
C ILE A 74 -13.65 4.18 -8.74
N ALA A 75 -14.16 3.04 -9.23
CA ALA A 75 -13.77 2.45 -10.51
C ALA A 75 -14.06 3.40 -11.67
N LYS A 76 -15.27 4.00 -11.70
CA LYS A 76 -15.66 4.99 -12.71
C LYS A 76 -14.77 6.23 -12.70
N ALA A 77 -14.33 6.67 -11.52
CA ALA A 77 -13.43 7.80 -11.37
C ALA A 77 -12.00 7.49 -11.82
N GLY A 78 -11.61 6.21 -11.91
CA GLY A 78 -10.27 5.77 -12.32
C GLY A 78 -9.18 6.12 -11.28
N ILE A 79 -9.57 6.43 -10.02
CA ILE A 79 -8.62 6.81 -8.98
C ILE A 79 -8.10 5.54 -8.30
N PRO A 80 -6.77 5.31 -8.24
CA PRO A 80 -6.22 4.16 -7.56
C PRO A 80 -6.36 4.27 -6.03
N VAL A 81 -6.39 3.12 -5.38
CA VAL A 81 -6.60 2.99 -3.94
C VAL A 81 -5.43 2.27 -3.27
N VAL A 82 -5.01 2.76 -2.11
CA VAL A 82 -4.12 2.06 -1.18
C VAL A 82 -4.90 1.82 0.11
N THR A 83 -5.48 0.63 0.26
CA THR A 83 -6.35 0.28 1.40
C THR A 83 -5.62 -0.53 2.46
N GLY A 84 -6.11 -0.48 3.69
CA GLY A 84 -5.59 -1.23 4.85
C GLY A 84 -5.69 -0.42 6.13
N PRO A 85 -5.50 -1.08 7.29
CA PRO A 85 -5.18 -2.51 7.41
C PRO A 85 -6.35 -3.40 7.02
N ILE A 86 -6.04 -4.57 6.41
CA ILE A 86 -7.04 -5.62 6.14
C ILE A 86 -7.38 -6.36 7.44
N LEU A 87 -6.36 -6.60 8.27
CA LEU A 87 -6.52 -7.18 9.61
C LEU A 87 -7.11 -6.15 10.57
N ALA A 88 -8.37 -5.82 10.38
CA ALA A 88 -9.09 -4.82 11.14
C ALA A 88 -10.49 -5.33 11.52
N VAL A 89 -11.07 -4.68 12.53
CA VAL A 89 -12.48 -4.89 12.89
C VAL A 89 -13.39 -4.00 12.03
N PRO A 90 -14.68 -4.36 11.86
CA PRO A 90 -15.65 -3.53 11.15
C PRO A 90 -15.72 -2.11 11.72
N SER A 91 -15.97 -1.14 10.85
CA SER A 91 -16.14 0.27 11.24
C SER A 91 -17.48 0.54 11.93
N ARG A 92 -18.49 -0.27 11.62
CA ARG A 92 -19.86 -0.14 12.14
C ARG A 92 -20.31 -1.45 12.78
N SER A 93 -21.06 -1.36 13.87
CA SER A 93 -21.61 -2.53 14.59
C SER A 93 -22.62 -3.36 13.78
N SER A 94 -23.20 -2.78 12.73
CA SER A 94 -24.13 -3.45 11.81
C SER A 94 -23.45 -4.21 10.68
N GLU A 95 -22.14 -4.06 10.50
CA GLU A 95 -21.37 -4.73 9.46
C GLU A 95 -21.04 -6.17 9.83
N SER A 96 -20.87 -7.01 8.80
CA SER A 96 -20.32 -8.35 8.98
C SER A 96 -18.88 -8.27 9.48
N TYR A 97 -18.49 -9.18 10.37
CA TYR A 97 -17.14 -9.22 10.97
C TYR A 97 -16.01 -9.30 9.94
N ASP A 98 -16.30 -9.83 8.76
CA ASP A 98 -15.34 -10.09 7.69
C ASP A 98 -15.30 -9.00 6.60
N ILE A 99 -16.05 -7.91 6.78
CA ILE A 99 -16.16 -6.88 5.74
C ILE A 99 -14.82 -6.19 5.45
N ALA A 100 -13.99 -5.98 6.47
CA ALA A 100 -12.67 -5.42 6.32
C ALA A 100 -11.78 -6.32 5.43
N TYR A 101 -11.90 -7.64 5.57
CA TYR A 101 -11.16 -8.63 4.78
C TYR A 101 -11.62 -8.68 3.32
N LYS A 102 -12.92 -8.45 3.07
CA LYS A 102 -13.54 -8.47 1.74
C LYS A 102 -13.36 -7.17 0.96
N ASN A 103 -13.18 -6.05 1.64
CA ASN A 103 -13.22 -4.71 1.06
C ASN A 103 -12.28 -4.56 -0.16
N ALA A 104 -11.01 -4.96 -0.03
CA ALA A 104 -10.03 -4.88 -1.11
C ALA A 104 -10.46 -5.70 -2.36
N GLY A 105 -10.96 -6.94 -2.12
CA GLY A 105 -11.43 -7.82 -3.18
C GLY A 105 -12.70 -7.33 -3.87
N ILE A 106 -13.63 -6.70 -3.13
CA ILE A 106 -14.84 -6.08 -3.71
C ILE A 106 -14.46 -4.94 -4.64
N MET A 107 -13.59 -4.03 -4.19
CA MET A 107 -13.11 -2.92 -5.02
C MET A 107 -12.36 -3.41 -6.26
N GLN A 108 -11.45 -4.37 -6.10
CA GLN A 108 -10.70 -4.94 -7.23
C GLN A 108 -11.61 -5.56 -8.28
N LYS A 109 -12.64 -6.31 -7.87
CA LYS A 109 -13.64 -6.92 -8.80
C LYS A 109 -14.50 -5.89 -9.51
N ALA A 110 -14.72 -4.72 -8.91
CA ALA A 110 -15.38 -3.59 -9.53
C ALA A 110 -14.48 -2.84 -10.54
N GLY A 111 -13.22 -3.23 -10.68
CA GLY A 111 -12.25 -2.63 -11.60
C GLY A 111 -11.38 -1.53 -11.01
N VAL A 112 -11.38 -1.37 -9.67
CA VAL A 112 -10.48 -0.43 -8.99
C VAL A 112 -9.06 -1.00 -8.96
N VAL A 113 -8.07 -0.16 -9.22
CA VAL A 113 -6.65 -0.48 -9.01
C VAL A 113 -6.36 -0.40 -7.51
N VAL A 114 -6.19 -1.56 -6.86
CA VAL A 114 -6.08 -1.66 -5.39
C VAL A 114 -4.70 -2.14 -4.99
N ALA A 115 -4.01 -1.36 -4.17
CA ALA A 115 -2.85 -1.77 -3.39
C ALA A 115 -3.21 -1.95 -1.91
N ILE A 116 -2.48 -2.81 -1.21
CA ILE A 116 -2.69 -3.11 0.21
C ILE A 116 -1.54 -2.54 1.03
N ARG A 117 -1.86 -1.89 2.17
CA ARG A 117 -0.92 -1.43 3.19
C ARG A 117 -1.27 -2.03 4.55
N THR A 118 -0.32 -2.00 5.49
CA THR A 118 -0.58 -2.38 6.89
C THR A 118 -1.15 -1.24 7.71
N ASP A 119 -0.83 0.01 7.34
CA ASP A 119 -1.16 1.23 8.10
C ASP A 119 -0.62 1.22 9.56
N GLU A 120 0.43 0.45 9.80
CA GLU A 120 1.03 0.25 11.13
C GLU A 120 2.56 0.28 11.03
N ASN A 121 3.21 1.09 11.87
CA ASN A 121 4.67 1.19 11.90
C ASN A 121 5.31 -0.06 12.53
N GLU A 122 4.70 -0.59 13.60
CA GLU A 122 5.25 -1.72 14.35
C GLU A 122 4.99 -3.06 13.65
N ASN A 123 3.89 -3.18 12.94
CA ASN A 123 3.43 -4.41 12.32
C ASN A 123 3.55 -4.40 10.79
N VAL A 124 4.46 -3.60 10.22
CA VAL A 124 4.74 -3.59 8.78
C VAL A 124 5.08 -4.99 8.24
N ARG A 125 5.69 -5.84 9.06
CA ARG A 125 5.96 -7.26 8.77
C ARG A 125 4.70 -8.09 8.46
N ASN A 126 3.52 -7.62 8.87
CA ASN A 126 2.25 -8.30 8.65
C ASN A 126 1.65 -8.02 7.26
N LEU A 127 2.38 -7.38 6.34
CA LEU A 127 1.87 -7.06 5.01
C LEU A 127 1.44 -8.31 4.24
N LEU A 128 2.24 -9.38 4.30
CA LEU A 128 1.89 -10.66 3.67
C LEU A 128 0.59 -11.25 4.22
N TYR A 129 0.38 -11.17 5.53
CA TYR A 129 -0.85 -11.67 6.16
C TYR A 129 -2.07 -10.80 5.83
N ASN A 130 -1.93 -9.48 5.74
CA ASN A 130 -2.99 -8.61 5.23
C ASN A 130 -3.41 -9.02 3.81
N ALA A 131 -2.45 -9.25 2.92
CA ALA A 131 -2.72 -9.71 1.57
C ALA A 131 -3.34 -11.12 1.55
N GLY A 132 -2.86 -12.04 2.38
CA GLY A 132 -3.39 -13.40 2.52
C GLY A 132 -4.86 -13.43 2.97
N PHE A 133 -5.23 -12.58 3.93
CA PHE A 133 -6.64 -12.44 4.34
C PHE A 133 -7.49 -11.86 3.21
N ALA A 134 -7.02 -10.83 2.49
CA ALA A 134 -7.74 -10.32 1.32
C ALA A 134 -7.92 -11.40 0.24
N ALA A 135 -6.88 -12.23 0.02
CA ALA A 135 -6.95 -13.36 -0.92
C ALA A 135 -8.01 -14.38 -0.53
N ALA A 136 -8.00 -14.82 0.75
CA ALA A 136 -8.93 -15.81 1.28
C ALA A 136 -10.38 -15.34 1.28
N TYR A 137 -10.60 -14.02 1.44
CA TYR A 137 -11.93 -13.41 1.50
C TYR A 137 -12.39 -12.80 0.16
N GLY A 138 -11.82 -13.27 -0.94
CA GLY A 138 -12.39 -13.09 -2.26
C GLY A 138 -11.59 -12.29 -3.28
N MET A 139 -10.43 -11.76 -2.93
CA MET A 139 -9.53 -11.12 -3.90
C MET A 139 -8.82 -12.17 -4.79
N GLY A 140 -8.47 -13.31 -4.20
CA GLY A 140 -7.69 -14.35 -4.84
C GLY A 140 -6.17 -14.13 -4.68
N ILE A 141 -5.42 -15.23 -4.70
CA ILE A 141 -3.98 -15.22 -4.38
C ILE A 141 -3.18 -14.36 -5.38
N GLU A 142 -3.42 -14.53 -6.67
CA GLU A 142 -2.69 -13.81 -7.72
C GLU A 142 -2.86 -12.30 -7.60
N GLU A 143 -4.11 -11.82 -7.42
CA GLU A 143 -4.39 -10.40 -7.28
C GLU A 143 -3.88 -9.82 -5.95
N ALA A 144 -3.89 -10.61 -4.88
CA ALA A 144 -3.34 -10.20 -3.60
C ALA A 144 -1.80 -10.04 -3.65
N VAL A 145 -1.10 -10.92 -4.36
CA VAL A 145 0.35 -10.75 -4.63
C VAL A 145 0.58 -9.48 -5.43
N LYS A 146 -0.17 -9.24 -6.51
CA LYS A 146 -0.06 -8.02 -7.31
C LYS A 146 -0.33 -6.77 -6.47
N ALA A 147 -1.29 -6.82 -5.55
CA ALA A 147 -1.69 -5.70 -4.70
C ALA A 147 -0.61 -5.25 -3.70
N ILE A 148 0.39 -6.08 -3.43
CA ILE A 148 1.54 -5.74 -2.56
C ILE A 148 2.87 -5.64 -3.32
N THR A 149 2.87 -5.82 -4.64
CA THR A 149 4.08 -5.83 -5.46
C THR A 149 3.97 -4.86 -6.64
N ILE A 150 3.50 -5.33 -7.79
CA ILE A 150 3.49 -4.55 -9.03
C ILE A 150 2.43 -3.42 -9.02
N VAL A 151 1.30 -3.61 -8.36
CA VAL A 151 0.26 -2.58 -8.32
C VAL A 151 0.72 -1.32 -7.58
N PRO A 152 1.26 -1.39 -6.34
CA PRO A 152 1.82 -0.22 -5.69
C PRO A 152 2.98 0.39 -6.48
N ALA A 153 3.83 -0.43 -7.13
CA ALA A 153 4.90 0.08 -7.98
C ALA A 153 4.35 0.95 -9.13
N LYS A 154 3.28 0.51 -9.81
CA LYS A 154 2.59 1.28 -10.85
C LYS A 154 1.91 2.53 -10.30
N ILE A 155 1.24 2.42 -9.15
CA ILE A 155 0.59 3.57 -8.51
C ILE A 155 1.61 4.68 -8.26
N PHE A 156 2.82 4.34 -7.81
CA PHE A 156 3.87 5.32 -7.49
C PHE A 156 4.85 5.60 -8.64
N GLY A 157 4.67 4.97 -9.82
CA GLY A 157 5.49 5.19 -11.01
C GLY A 157 6.92 4.70 -10.89
N VAL A 158 7.14 3.59 -10.19
CA VAL A 158 8.44 2.94 -10.00
C VAL A 158 8.48 1.52 -10.57
N ASP A 159 7.47 1.15 -11.36
CA ASP A 159 7.27 -0.19 -11.89
C ASP A 159 8.28 -0.59 -12.99
N GLU A 160 8.99 0.36 -13.56
CA GLU A 160 10.14 0.08 -14.43
C GLU A 160 11.31 -0.57 -13.67
N LEU A 161 11.43 -0.29 -12.36
CA LEU A 161 12.52 -0.76 -11.51
C LEU A 161 12.09 -1.82 -10.50
N TYR A 162 10.82 -1.83 -10.07
CA TYR A 162 10.34 -2.65 -8.94
C TYR A 162 9.00 -3.33 -9.23
N GLY A 163 8.64 -4.27 -8.37
CA GLY A 163 7.29 -4.86 -8.30
C GLY A 163 7.10 -6.16 -9.08
N SER A 164 8.05 -6.56 -9.91
CA SER A 164 8.04 -7.86 -10.61
C SER A 164 9.44 -8.41 -10.78
N ILE A 165 9.53 -9.72 -11.04
CA ILE A 165 10.81 -10.41 -11.31
C ILE A 165 11.00 -10.43 -12.82
N GLU A 166 11.72 -9.44 -13.34
CA GLU A 166 12.02 -9.29 -14.76
C GLU A 166 13.46 -8.86 -14.97
N ALA A 167 14.04 -9.22 -16.12
CA ALA A 167 15.39 -8.79 -16.47
C ALA A 167 15.49 -7.27 -16.56
N GLY A 168 16.48 -6.69 -15.91
CA GLY A 168 16.69 -5.24 -15.85
C GLY A 168 16.08 -4.54 -14.63
N LYS A 169 15.19 -5.20 -13.87
CA LYS A 169 14.67 -4.68 -12.62
C LYS A 169 15.59 -4.95 -11.43
N VAL A 170 15.41 -4.18 -10.39
CA VAL A 170 16.16 -4.32 -9.14
C VAL A 170 15.78 -5.63 -8.46
N ALA A 171 16.77 -6.44 -8.12
CA ALA A 171 16.55 -7.73 -7.46
C ALA A 171 16.25 -7.54 -5.97
N ASN A 172 15.03 -7.12 -5.67
CA ASN A 172 14.42 -7.12 -4.33
C ASN A 172 13.43 -8.28 -4.29
N LEU A 173 13.86 -9.43 -3.76
CA LEU A 173 13.07 -10.66 -3.76
C LEU A 173 13.42 -11.54 -2.55
N PHE A 174 12.55 -12.47 -2.25
CA PHE A 174 12.82 -13.52 -1.28
C PHE A 174 12.48 -14.90 -1.85
N ILE A 175 13.07 -15.93 -1.26
CA ILE A 175 12.80 -17.34 -1.54
C ILE A 175 12.16 -17.93 -0.29
N CYS A 176 11.11 -18.70 -0.45
CA CYS A 176 10.39 -19.39 0.62
C CYS A 176 10.04 -20.82 0.23
N ASP A 177 9.80 -21.66 1.22
CA ASP A 177 9.50 -23.09 1.08
C ASP A 177 8.00 -23.40 0.84
N GLY A 178 7.15 -22.37 0.76
CA GLY A 178 5.72 -22.54 0.60
C GLY A 178 5.00 -21.27 0.18
N ASP A 179 3.67 -21.20 0.45
CA ASP A 179 2.86 -20.03 0.22
C ASP A 179 3.29 -18.90 1.18
N PRO A 180 3.74 -17.74 0.69
CA PRO A 180 4.19 -16.63 1.54
C PRO A 180 3.10 -16.04 2.43
N PHE A 181 1.83 -16.33 2.17
CA PHE A 181 0.70 -15.88 2.99
C PHE A 181 0.44 -16.77 4.21
N GLU A 182 1.05 -17.95 4.25
CA GLU A 182 0.91 -18.90 5.35
C GLU A 182 1.95 -18.66 6.44
N THR A 183 1.52 -18.67 7.70
CA THR A 183 2.41 -18.45 8.86
C THR A 183 3.44 -19.57 9.06
N LYS A 184 3.19 -20.76 8.52
CA LYS A 184 4.12 -21.90 8.57
C LYS A 184 5.25 -21.83 7.57
N THR A 185 5.12 -20.96 6.55
CA THR A 185 6.11 -20.81 5.49
C THR A 185 7.38 -20.16 6.02
N THR A 186 8.51 -20.74 5.70
CA THR A 186 9.83 -20.23 6.06
C THR A 186 10.41 -19.41 4.93
N ILE A 187 10.86 -18.20 5.23
CA ILE A 187 11.66 -17.40 4.30
C ILE A 187 13.09 -17.89 4.37
N GLU A 188 13.57 -18.54 3.31
CA GLU A 188 14.90 -19.15 3.26
C GLU A 188 15.98 -18.13 2.92
N GLN A 189 15.66 -17.18 2.05
CA GLN A 189 16.62 -16.19 1.60
C GLN A 189 15.94 -14.87 1.19
N VAL A 190 16.60 -13.75 1.47
CA VAL A 190 16.21 -12.40 1.03
C VAL A 190 17.34 -11.77 0.22
N PHE A 191 16.97 -11.10 -0.86
CA PHE A 191 17.88 -10.30 -1.68
C PHE A 191 17.38 -8.86 -1.71
N ILE A 192 18.28 -7.89 -1.49
CA ILE A 192 18.03 -6.45 -1.59
C ILE A 192 19.08 -5.86 -2.52
N ASN A 193 18.64 -5.21 -3.59
CA ASN A 193 19.51 -4.70 -4.66
C ASN A 193 20.50 -5.76 -5.21
N GLY A 194 20.03 -7.02 -5.28
CA GLY A 194 20.86 -8.15 -5.68
C GLY A 194 21.81 -8.71 -4.61
N TRP A 195 21.94 -8.04 -3.48
CA TRP A 195 22.76 -8.52 -2.38
C TRP A 195 22.01 -9.56 -1.54
N LYS A 196 22.64 -10.71 -1.31
CA LYS A 196 22.15 -11.72 -0.40
C LYS A 196 22.22 -11.22 1.04
N ILE A 197 21.07 -11.14 1.71
CA ILE A 197 20.98 -10.65 3.08
C ILE A 197 21.17 -11.83 4.05
N PRO A 198 22.03 -11.72 5.08
CA PRO A 198 22.10 -12.72 6.14
C PRO A 198 20.73 -12.89 6.81
N MET A 199 20.32 -14.16 6.98
CA MET A 199 19.03 -14.49 7.61
C MET A 199 19.17 -14.54 9.15
N GLU A 200 19.75 -13.47 9.70
CA GLU A 200 20.01 -13.30 11.12
C GLU A 200 19.20 -12.15 11.69
N SER A 201 18.74 -12.30 12.91
CA SER A 201 18.06 -11.26 13.66
C SER A 201 18.71 -11.14 15.05
N ARG A 202 18.45 -10.02 15.72
CA ARG A 202 18.88 -9.88 17.14
C ARG A 202 18.38 -11.05 18.00
N HIS A 203 17.20 -11.59 17.70
CA HIS A 203 16.63 -12.70 18.46
C HIS A 203 17.37 -14.02 18.19
N THR A 204 17.71 -14.31 16.91
CA THR A 204 18.50 -15.52 16.58
C THR A 204 19.89 -15.45 17.18
N LEU A 205 20.57 -14.32 17.08
CA LEU A 205 21.90 -14.13 17.67
C LEU A 205 21.88 -14.31 19.21
N LEU A 206 20.90 -13.72 19.91
CA LEU A 206 20.74 -13.90 21.34
C LEU A 206 20.39 -15.35 21.72
N TYR A 207 19.61 -16.04 20.88
CA TYR A 207 19.28 -17.45 21.08
C TYR A 207 20.54 -18.33 20.95
N ASP A 208 21.33 -18.10 19.93
CA ASP A 208 22.58 -18.84 19.70
C ASP A 208 23.57 -18.59 20.85
N GLU A 209 23.76 -17.34 21.27
CA GLU A 209 24.57 -16.98 22.44
C GLU A 209 24.08 -17.67 23.72
N PHE A 210 22.76 -17.75 23.92
CA PHE A 210 22.17 -18.45 25.07
C PHE A 210 22.47 -19.95 25.02
N LEU A 211 22.37 -20.59 23.85
CA LEU A 211 22.68 -22.01 23.67
C LEU A 211 24.17 -22.31 23.90
N GLU A 212 25.07 -21.44 23.44
CA GLU A 212 26.50 -21.56 23.69
C GLU A 212 26.83 -21.54 25.18
N ARG A 213 26.15 -20.67 25.95
CA ARG A 213 26.30 -20.61 27.43
C ARG A 213 25.66 -21.81 28.13
N ASN A 214 24.74 -22.51 27.51
CA ASN A 214 23.94 -23.62 28.04
C ASN A 214 23.96 -24.84 27.12
N PRO A 215 25.15 -25.47 26.88
CA PRO A 215 25.29 -26.52 25.87
C PRO A 215 24.41 -27.76 26.13
N GLY A 216 23.97 -28.00 27.37
CA GLY A 216 23.05 -29.09 27.69
C GLY A 216 21.62 -28.93 27.14
N LEU A 217 21.26 -27.76 26.60
CA LEU A 217 19.97 -27.50 25.96
C LEU A 217 19.97 -27.77 24.46
N GLN A 218 21.16 -27.85 23.82
CA GLN A 218 21.29 -28.10 22.38
C GLN A 218 20.85 -29.50 21.96
N ASN A 219 20.83 -30.46 22.89
CA ASN A 219 20.52 -31.88 22.62
C ASN A 219 19.05 -32.25 22.88
N LYS A 220 18.15 -31.29 23.10
CA LYS A 220 16.71 -31.55 23.29
C LYS A 220 15.95 -31.17 22.01
N LYS A 221 16.13 -32.00 20.96
CA LYS A 221 15.22 -32.06 19.79
C LYS A 221 14.37 -33.30 19.88
#